data_373eaee93c2fc4e1ce50538ba083edc6
#
_entry.id   373eaee93c2fc4e1ce50538ba083edc6
#
_cell.length_a   1.000
_cell.length_b   1.000
_cell.length_c   1.000
_cell.angle_alpha   90.00
_cell.angle_beta   90.00
_cell.angle_gamma   90.00
#
_symmetry.space_group_name_H-M   'P 1'
#
loop_
_entity.id
_entity.type
_entity.pdbx_description
1 polymer ?
#
loop_
_entity_poly.entity_id
_entity_poly.type
_entity_poly.pdbx_seq_one_letter_code
_entity_poly.pdbx_strand_id
1 'polypeptide(L)'
;MARRRRPSSDRVTAADVIAFIQQVCLVPEGKLVGQPLVLQDFQQDLIRLIYNSRGTRRAIISMGRKNAKTSLAACLLLAHLCGPPARSRPNSQLFSAAQSRDQAGIIFNLAAKMVRLNPALARIVTIQETAKSLTCPELGTRYRALSAEASTAYGLSPSFIVHDELGQVRGPRSPLYEALETATAASVDPLSIIISTQAPTDADLLSVLIDDALAEHDPRTVVKLYTAPPELDPFDEATIKLANPAYGTFLNPREVLDMAAAARRMPSRQAEYENLILNRRVEPTHAFIAREAWQACGGEPGPLDGLTLYAGLDLSEVADLTALVLIGKRDGKWRVQPTFWLPAEGLLERASADRVPYDLWRARGFLQTTPGKTVSYEFVAHRLRELFDRYNIAMIGFDRWNFRHLRPWLLQAGFSEQELKDKWIEFGHGMQSMSPALRDLEQVILDGQLAHGDHPVLTMCANNTVVALDDAGNRKPSKRRSTGRIDGIVALAMAIGVAPLKVPAFDVEALIG
;
A
#
# COMPACT_ATOMS: atom_id res chain seq x y z
N MET A 1 -38.00 26.75 6.70
CA MET A 1 -38.18 25.86 7.89
C MET A 1 -36.85 25.78 8.63
N ALA A 2 -36.78 26.41 9.81
CA ALA A 2 -35.57 26.42 10.64
C ALA A 2 -35.33 25.02 11.26
N ARG A 3 -34.17 24.43 10.98
CA ARG A 3 -33.72 23.19 11.65
C ARG A 3 -33.60 23.46 13.13
N ARG A 4 -34.49 22.88 13.96
CA ARG A 4 -34.34 22.84 15.42
C ARG A 4 -32.98 22.19 15.73
N ARG A 5 -32.06 22.95 16.33
CA ARG A 5 -30.85 22.39 16.97
C ARG A 5 -31.32 21.40 18.04
N ARG A 6 -30.94 20.12 17.92
CA ARG A 6 -31.13 19.13 19.01
C ARG A 6 -30.38 19.66 20.27
N PRO A 7 -30.95 19.49 21.46
CA PRO A 7 -30.27 19.87 22.69
C PRO A 7 -28.99 19.03 22.87
N SER A 8 -28.00 19.59 23.54
CA SER A 8 -26.64 19.04 23.76
C SER A 8 -26.59 17.75 24.60
N SER A 9 -27.74 17.24 25.08
CA SER A 9 -27.88 16.03 25.90
C SER A 9 -27.98 14.71 25.13
N ASP A 10 -28.09 14.73 23.79
CA ASP A 10 -28.34 13.52 23.00
C ASP A 10 -27.05 12.91 22.35
N ARG A 11 -25.89 13.45 22.67
CA ARG A 11 -24.64 12.96 22.12
C ARG A 11 -24.12 11.79 22.93
N VAL A 12 -23.93 10.62 22.27
CA VAL A 12 -23.28 9.44 22.86
C VAL A 12 -21.82 9.79 23.18
N THR A 13 -21.42 9.55 24.43
CA THR A 13 -20.05 9.80 24.92
C THR A 13 -19.26 8.50 25.02
N ALA A 14 -17.93 8.60 25.15
CA ALA A 14 -17.09 7.44 25.44
C ALA A 14 -17.49 6.74 26.74
N ALA A 15 -17.92 7.50 27.76
CA ALA A 15 -18.37 6.94 29.04
C ALA A 15 -19.60 6.04 28.87
N ASP A 16 -20.55 6.43 28.01
CA ASP A 16 -21.75 5.63 27.73
C ASP A 16 -21.39 4.30 27.05
N VAL A 17 -20.45 4.33 26.10
CA VAL A 17 -19.98 3.13 25.38
C VAL A 17 -19.17 2.21 26.31
N ILE A 18 -18.27 2.76 27.11
CA ILE A 18 -17.49 1.98 28.10
C ILE A 18 -18.43 1.32 29.11
N ALA A 19 -19.38 2.08 29.67
CA ALA A 19 -20.35 1.54 30.62
C ALA A 19 -21.20 0.41 30.01
N PHE A 20 -21.69 0.59 28.77
CA PHE A 20 -22.41 -0.47 28.07
C PHE A 20 -21.56 -1.72 27.91
N ILE A 21 -20.33 -1.59 27.44
CA ILE A 21 -19.45 -2.76 27.21
C ILE A 21 -19.20 -3.51 28.52
N GLN A 22 -18.82 -2.81 29.59
CA GLN A 22 -18.50 -3.45 30.87
C GLN A 22 -19.71 -4.02 31.61
N GLN A 23 -20.90 -3.47 31.38
CA GLN A 23 -22.14 -3.97 32.01
C GLN A 23 -22.80 -5.10 31.22
N VAL A 24 -22.63 -5.12 29.90
CA VAL A 24 -23.43 -5.97 29.03
C VAL A 24 -22.60 -7.05 28.32
N CYS A 25 -21.37 -6.75 27.93
CA CYS A 25 -20.54 -7.72 27.22
C CYS A 25 -19.86 -8.70 28.19
N LEU A 26 -19.89 -9.98 27.83
CA LEU A 26 -19.19 -11.04 28.54
C LEU A 26 -18.03 -11.54 27.70
N VAL A 27 -16.99 -12.06 28.36
CA VAL A 27 -15.82 -12.63 27.67
C VAL A 27 -16.26 -13.81 26.81
N PRO A 28 -16.06 -13.77 25.47
CA PRO A 28 -16.61 -14.79 24.58
C PRO A 28 -15.78 -16.07 24.47
N GLU A 29 -14.48 -16.02 24.82
CA GLU A 29 -13.55 -17.13 24.61
C GLU A 29 -12.45 -17.17 25.68
N GLY A 30 -11.81 -18.32 25.82
CA GLY A 30 -10.66 -18.51 26.72
C GLY A 30 -11.06 -18.88 28.15
N LYS A 31 -10.13 -18.72 29.08
CA LYS A 31 -10.29 -19.17 30.48
C LYS A 31 -11.36 -18.38 31.27
N LEU A 32 -11.69 -17.19 30.83
CA LEU A 32 -12.62 -16.29 31.51
C LEU A 32 -14.01 -16.22 30.82
N VAL A 33 -14.34 -17.19 29.96
CA VAL A 33 -15.62 -17.24 29.26
C VAL A 33 -16.80 -17.06 30.21
N GLY A 34 -17.72 -16.18 29.86
CA GLY A 34 -18.93 -15.88 30.62
C GLY A 34 -18.74 -14.89 31.76
N GLN A 35 -17.53 -14.48 32.09
CA GLN A 35 -17.29 -13.41 33.07
C GLN A 35 -17.52 -12.03 32.44
N PRO A 36 -17.86 -11.00 33.25
CA PRO A 36 -17.94 -9.62 32.78
C PRO A 36 -16.67 -9.18 32.09
N LEU A 37 -16.81 -8.51 30.93
CA LEU A 37 -15.67 -8.01 30.18
C LEU A 37 -15.15 -6.72 30.83
N VAL A 38 -13.90 -6.76 31.30
CA VAL A 38 -13.20 -5.60 31.89
C VAL A 38 -12.28 -4.99 30.82
N LEU A 39 -12.58 -3.75 30.42
CA LEU A 39 -11.72 -3.02 29.48
C LEU A 39 -10.44 -2.56 30.17
N GLN A 40 -9.29 -2.89 29.56
CA GLN A 40 -7.99 -2.37 29.97
C GLN A 40 -7.87 -0.87 29.65
N ASP A 41 -6.96 -0.16 30.31
CA ASP A 41 -6.79 1.29 30.14
C ASP A 41 -6.59 1.70 28.68
N PHE A 42 -5.72 1.01 27.95
CA PHE A 42 -5.50 1.30 26.53
C PHE A 42 -6.75 1.13 25.67
N GLN A 43 -7.64 0.18 26.00
CA GLN A 43 -8.91 -0.03 25.29
C GLN A 43 -9.89 1.10 25.60
N GLN A 44 -9.95 1.54 26.87
CA GLN A 44 -10.75 2.70 27.25
C GLN A 44 -10.25 3.98 26.58
N ASP A 45 -8.93 4.16 26.47
CA ASP A 45 -8.32 5.30 25.77
C ASP A 45 -8.64 5.31 24.27
N LEU A 46 -8.66 4.14 23.62
CA LEU A 46 -9.12 4.01 22.25
C LEU A 46 -10.60 4.44 22.10
N ILE A 47 -11.46 4.01 23.01
CA ILE A 47 -12.88 4.42 23.00
C ILE A 47 -12.99 5.93 23.23
N ARG A 48 -12.23 6.50 24.17
CA ARG A 48 -12.19 7.95 24.42
C ARG A 48 -11.72 8.72 23.18
N LEU A 49 -10.69 8.26 22.50
CA LEU A 49 -10.19 8.85 21.26
C LEU A 49 -11.28 8.90 20.18
N ILE A 50 -12.06 7.83 20.03
CA ILE A 50 -13.09 7.72 18.99
C ILE A 50 -14.32 8.60 19.32
N TYR A 51 -14.84 8.53 20.56
CA TYR A 51 -16.15 9.10 20.88
C TYR A 51 -16.10 10.48 21.52
N ASN A 52 -14.99 10.90 22.11
CA ASN A 52 -14.86 12.25 22.69
C ASN A 52 -14.42 13.29 21.66
N SER A 53 -13.77 12.89 20.57
CA SER A 53 -13.45 13.78 19.46
C SER A 53 -14.71 14.22 18.71
N ARG A 54 -14.77 15.50 18.30
CA ARG A 54 -15.97 16.03 17.62
C ARG A 54 -16.02 15.58 16.18
N GLY A 55 -17.06 14.79 15.84
CA GLY A 55 -17.38 14.42 14.47
C GLY A 55 -16.41 13.40 13.87
N THR A 56 -15.82 12.54 14.69
CA THR A 56 -15.01 11.42 14.19
C THR A 56 -15.79 10.62 13.16
N ARG A 57 -15.25 10.53 11.96
CA ARG A 57 -15.79 9.75 10.85
C ARG A 57 -14.98 8.49 10.61
N ARG A 58 -13.69 8.55 10.83
CA ARG A 58 -12.77 7.43 10.69
C ARG A 58 -11.85 7.29 11.89
N ALA A 59 -11.69 6.07 12.36
CA ALA A 59 -10.71 5.73 13.40
C ALA A 59 -9.79 4.62 12.90
N ILE A 60 -8.48 4.86 12.91
CA ILE A 60 -7.47 3.88 12.53
C ILE A 60 -6.76 3.40 13.79
N ILE A 61 -6.87 2.11 14.09
CA ILE A 61 -6.26 1.47 15.25
C ILE A 61 -5.30 0.39 14.75
N SER A 62 -4.01 0.63 14.91
CA SER A 62 -2.99 -0.31 14.49
C SER A 62 -2.08 -0.70 15.65
N MET A 63 -1.92 -2.01 15.85
CA MET A 63 -1.08 -2.61 16.90
C MET A 63 -0.73 -4.06 16.53
N GLY A 64 0.24 -4.64 17.19
CA GLY A 64 0.66 -6.02 16.99
C GLY A 64 -0.50 -7.02 17.06
N ARG A 65 -0.28 -8.23 16.56
CA ARG A 65 -1.28 -9.32 16.62
C ARG A 65 -1.59 -9.72 18.07
N LYS A 66 -2.78 -10.31 18.30
CA LYS A 66 -3.24 -10.82 19.60
C LYS A 66 -3.44 -9.78 20.71
N ASN A 67 -3.53 -8.50 20.38
CA ASN A 67 -3.89 -7.42 21.30
C ASN A 67 -5.42 -7.20 21.42
N ALA A 68 -6.24 -8.21 21.16
CA ALA A 68 -7.71 -8.21 21.28
C ALA A 68 -8.45 -7.12 20.46
N LYS A 69 -7.86 -6.66 19.34
CA LYS A 69 -8.49 -5.69 18.42
C LYS A 69 -9.90 -6.13 17.98
N THR A 70 -10.01 -7.36 17.49
CA THR A 70 -11.26 -7.91 16.95
C THR A 70 -12.32 -8.11 18.04
N SER A 71 -11.93 -8.48 19.26
CA SER A 71 -12.85 -8.56 20.43
C SER A 71 -13.38 -7.19 20.81
N LEU A 72 -12.53 -6.15 20.83
CA LEU A 72 -12.97 -4.78 21.07
C LEU A 72 -13.93 -4.31 19.96
N ALA A 73 -13.65 -4.62 18.71
CA ALA A 73 -14.53 -4.31 17.58
C ALA A 73 -15.90 -4.99 17.70
N ALA A 74 -15.95 -6.24 18.18
CA ALA A 74 -17.20 -6.94 18.45
C ALA A 74 -18.02 -6.27 19.56
N CYS A 75 -17.38 -5.77 20.62
CA CYS A 75 -18.03 -4.98 21.67
C CYS A 75 -18.58 -3.66 21.14
N LEU A 76 -17.81 -2.93 20.33
CA LEU A 76 -18.25 -1.69 19.69
C LEU A 76 -19.40 -1.94 18.73
N LEU A 77 -19.36 -3.05 17.98
CA LEU A 77 -20.46 -3.48 17.14
C LEU A 77 -21.76 -3.69 17.94
N LEU A 78 -21.70 -4.38 19.08
CA LEU A 78 -22.87 -4.59 19.94
C LEU A 78 -23.39 -3.27 20.52
N ALA A 79 -22.51 -2.34 20.88
CA ALA A 79 -22.91 -1.01 21.30
C ALA A 79 -23.70 -0.27 20.19
N HIS A 80 -23.26 -0.38 18.93
CA HIS A 80 -23.96 0.19 17.77
C HIS A 80 -25.19 -0.60 17.33
N LEU A 81 -25.30 -1.87 17.71
CA LEU A 81 -26.46 -2.72 17.38
C LEU A 81 -27.63 -2.52 18.36
N CYS A 82 -27.35 -2.46 19.66
CA CYS A 82 -28.40 -2.43 20.70
C CYS A 82 -28.07 -1.53 21.91
N GLY A 83 -26.93 -0.83 21.91
CA GLY A 83 -26.48 0.06 23.01
C GLY A 83 -26.82 1.53 22.76
N PRO A 84 -26.13 2.45 23.46
CA PRO A 84 -26.38 3.89 23.37
C PRO A 84 -26.32 4.46 21.95
N PRO A 85 -25.30 4.12 21.08
CA PRO A 85 -25.30 4.58 19.70
C PRO A 85 -26.50 4.14 18.88
N ALA A 86 -26.99 2.91 19.08
CA ALA A 86 -28.16 2.37 18.38
C ALA A 86 -29.44 3.13 18.74
N ARG A 87 -29.62 3.48 20.02
CA ARG A 87 -30.77 4.23 20.51
C ARG A 87 -30.80 5.66 19.94
N SER A 88 -29.66 6.27 19.73
CA SER A 88 -29.56 7.58 19.09
C SER A 88 -29.82 7.54 17.57
N ARG A 89 -29.66 6.35 16.95
CA ARG A 89 -29.79 6.12 15.49
C ARG A 89 -30.50 4.83 15.17
N PRO A 90 -31.83 4.73 15.40
CA PRO A 90 -32.61 3.54 15.05
C PRO A 90 -32.60 3.31 13.53
N ASN A 91 -32.95 2.09 13.11
CA ASN A 91 -32.96 1.64 11.73
C ASN A 91 -31.61 1.71 11.00
N SER A 92 -30.51 1.63 11.75
CA SER A 92 -29.15 1.72 11.22
C SER A 92 -28.66 0.40 10.61
N GLN A 93 -27.84 0.52 9.57
CA GLN A 93 -27.10 -0.59 8.96
C GLN A 93 -25.65 -0.58 9.42
N LEU A 94 -25.17 -1.73 9.87
CA LEU A 94 -23.84 -1.92 10.43
C LEU A 94 -23.14 -3.02 9.64
N PHE A 95 -21.83 -2.85 9.37
CA PHE A 95 -21.07 -3.83 8.61
C PHE A 95 -19.70 -4.09 9.22
N SER A 96 -19.20 -5.31 9.05
CA SER A 96 -17.76 -5.58 9.09
C SER A 96 -17.30 -6.07 7.73
N ALA A 97 -16.09 -5.72 7.37
CA ALA A 97 -15.48 -6.06 6.10
C ALA A 97 -14.09 -6.67 6.31
N ALA A 98 -13.79 -7.77 5.63
CA ALA A 98 -12.49 -8.43 5.61
C ALA A 98 -12.19 -9.03 4.24
N GLN A 99 -10.93 -9.44 4.00
CA GLN A 99 -10.49 -9.95 2.71
C GLN A 99 -11.14 -11.28 2.34
N SER A 100 -11.29 -12.20 3.29
CA SER A 100 -11.92 -13.50 3.08
C SER A 100 -13.23 -13.64 3.86
N ARG A 101 -14.07 -14.59 3.42
CA ARG A 101 -15.33 -14.91 4.09
C ARG A 101 -15.11 -15.39 5.53
N ASP A 102 -14.07 -16.16 5.76
CA ASP A 102 -13.74 -16.69 7.10
C ASP A 102 -13.31 -15.58 8.03
N GLN A 103 -12.44 -14.65 7.59
CA GLN A 103 -12.03 -13.48 8.37
C GLN A 103 -13.22 -12.55 8.67
N ALA A 104 -14.11 -12.29 7.68
CA ALA A 104 -15.30 -11.50 7.88
C ALA A 104 -16.22 -12.09 8.97
N GLY A 105 -16.23 -13.42 9.11
CA GLY A 105 -17.00 -14.14 10.13
C GLY A 105 -16.47 -14.00 11.57
N ILE A 106 -15.25 -13.56 11.80
CA ILE A 106 -14.64 -13.55 13.15
C ILE A 106 -15.35 -12.56 14.07
N ILE A 107 -15.58 -11.32 13.63
CA ILE A 107 -16.30 -10.30 14.43
C ILE A 107 -17.73 -10.77 14.71
N PHE A 108 -18.42 -11.33 13.69
CA PHE A 108 -19.74 -11.91 13.86
C PHE A 108 -19.75 -13.01 14.92
N ASN A 109 -18.85 -13.97 14.84
CA ASN A 109 -18.77 -15.11 15.75
C ASN A 109 -18.55 -14.66 17.20
N LEU A 110 -17.65 -13.68 17.43
CA LEU A 110 -17.40 -13.12 18.76
C LEU A 110 -18.63 -12.40 19.31
N ALA A 111 -19.27 -11.54 18.51
CA ALA A 111 -20.49 -10.85 18.89
C ALA A 111 -21.64 -11.82 19.17
N ALA A 112 -21.84 -12.83 18.33
CA ALA A 112 -22.86 -13.86 18.52
C ALA A 112 -22.65 -14.69 19.81
N LYS A 113 -21.37 -15.00 20.14
CA LYS A 113 -21.04 -15.66 21.41
C LYS A 113 -21.39 -14.76 22.60
N MET A 114 -21.03 -13.47 22.56
CA MET A 114 -21.39 -12.50 23.61
C MET A 114 -22.92 -12.41 23.80
N VAL A 115 -23.69 -12.40 22.69
CA VAL A 115 -25.16 -12.40 22.73
C VAL A 115 -25.68 -13.66 23.41
N ARG A 116 -25.18 -14.84 23.06
CA ARG A 116 -25.63 -16.12 23.67
C ARG A 116 -25.29 -16.23 25.16
N LEU A 117 -24.15 -15.70 25.55
CA LEU A 117 -23.71 -15.74 26.94
C LEU A 117 -24.51 -14.81 27.87
N ASN A 118 -25.07 -13.73 27.33
CA ASN A 118 -25.88 -12.78 28.11
C ASN A 118 -27.38 -12.94 27.82
N PRO A 119 -28.19 -13.43 28.79
CA PRO A 119 -29.64 -13.62 28.60
C PRO A 119 -30.40 -12.35 28.24
N ALA A 120 -29.95 -11.18 28.66
CA ALA A 120 -30.57 -9.91 28.31
C ALA A 120 -30.35 -9.57 26.83
N LEU A 121 -29.15 -9.80 26.31
CA LEU A 121 -28.86 -9.64 24.88
C LEU A 121 -29.59 -10.67 24.02
N ALA A 122 -29.62 -11.93 24.46
CA ALA A 122 -30.30 -13.02 23.76
C ALA A 122 -31.80 -12.79 23.56
N ARG A 123 -32.42 -11.98 24.41
CA ARG A 123 -33.85 -11.60 24.27
C ARG A 123 -34.12 -10.54 23.21
N ILE A 124 -33.15 -9.64 22.96
CA ILE A 124 -33.35 -8.49 22.08
C ILE A 124 -32.58 -8.59 20.74
N VAL A 125 -31.63 -9.53 20.62
CA VAL A 125 -30.81 -9.68 19.41
C VAL A 125 -31.09 -11.04 18.77
N THR A 126 -31.48 -11.03 17.51
CA THR A 126 -31.66 -12.22 16.68
C THR A 126 -30.40 -12.54 15.91
N ILE A 127 -29.94 -13.79 15.98
CA ILE A 127 -28.71 -14.27 15.30
C ILE A 127 -29.10 -15.10 14.08
N GLN A 128 -28.53 -14.80 12.93
CA GLN A 128 -28.68 -15.58 11.69
C GLN A 128 -27.30 -16.09 11.23
N GLU A 129 -26.95 -17.32 11.58
CA GLU A 129 -25.63 -17.93 11.36
C GLU A 129 -25.23 -18.01 9.88
N THR A 130 -26.12 -18.46 9.03
CA THR A 130 -25.87 -18.65 7.59
C THR A 130 -25.59 -17.32 6.91
N ALA A 131 -26.33 -16.27 7.28
CA ALA A 131 -26.19 -14.94 6.73
C ALA A 131 -25.08 -14.11 7.42
N LYS A 132 -24.44 -14.63 8.49
CA LYS A 132 -23.50 -13.90 9.34
C LYS A 132 -24.06 -12.53 9.74
N SER A 133 -25.30 -12.50 10.23
CA SER A 133 -25.98 -11.26 10.57
C SER A 133 -26.60 -11.28 11.98
N LEU A 134 -26.68 -10.09 12.58
CA LEU A 134 -27.33 -9.83 13.86
C LEU A 134 -28.38 -8.73 13.66
N THR A 135 -29.53 -8.86 14.30
CA THR A 135 -30.60 -7.85 14.20
C THR A 135 -31.14 -7.56 15.59
N CYS A 136 -31.33 -6.27 15.93
CA CYS A 136 -32.12 -5.84 17.09
C CYS A 136 -33.48 -5.30 16.58
N PRO A 137 -34.54 -6.10 16.62
CA PRO A 137 -35.84 -5.73 16.03
C PRO A 137 -36.45 -4.48 16.66
N GLU A 138 -36.30 -4.29 17.97
CA GLU A 138 -36.86 -3.12 18.69
C GLU A 138 -36.27 -1.78 18.20
N LEU A 139 -35.01 -1.77 17.79
CA LEU A 139 -34.34 -0.58 17.28
C LEU A 139 -34.27 -0.54 15.75
N GLY A 140 -34.69 -1.61 15.06
CA GLY A 140 -34.59 -1.76 13.62
C GLY A 140 -33.14 -1.85 13.10
N THR A 141 -32.16 -1.98 13.98
CA THR A 141 -30.74 -2.03 13.62
C THR A 141 -30.33 -3.41 13.11
N ARG A 142 -29.47 -3.43 12.10
CA ARG A 142 -29.04 -4.67 11.48
C ARG A 142 -27.56 -4.64 11.17
N TYR A 143 -26.86 -5.71 11.57
CA TYR A 143 -25.46 -5.96 11.22
C TYR A 143 -25.33 -7.12 10.24
N ARG A 144 -24.36 -7.04 9.32
CA ARG A 144 -23.95 -8.10 8.42
C ARG A 144 -22.45 -8.09 8.16
N ALA A 145 -21.82 -9.26 8.17
CA ALA A 145 -20.43 -9.44 7.75
C ALA A 145 -20.32 -9.51 6.22
N LEU A 146 -19.32 -8.81 5.65
CA LEU A 146 -19.03 -8.74 4.21
C LEU A 146 -17.61 -9.21 3.93
N SER A 147 -17.40 -9.86 2.79
CA SER A 147 -16.06 -10.22 2.29
C SER A 147 -15.82 -9.61 0.92
N ALA A 148 -14.54 -9.52 0.53
CA ALA A 148 -14.13 -8.98 -0.78
C ALA A 148 -14.69 -9.80 -1.96
N GLU A 149 -15.03 -11.06 -1.75
CA GLU A 149 -15.65 -11.94 -2.74
C GLU A 149 -17.13 -11.60 -3.00
N ALA A 150 -17.77 -10.85 -2.10
CA ALA A 150 -19.16 -10.47 -2.23
C ALA A 150 -19.28 -9.17 -3.04
N SER A 151 -19.57 -9.27 -4.32
CA SER A 151 -19.74 -8.15 -5.27
C SER A 151 -20.93 -7.19 -4.97
N THR A 152 -21.57 -7.27 -3.78
CA THR A 152 -22.86 -6.66 -3.46
C THR A 152 -22.79 -5.49 -2.46
N ALA A 153 -21.75 -4.66 -2.51
CA ALA A 153 -21.67 -3.46 -1.66
C ALA A 153 -22.51 -2.28 -2.19
N TYR A 154 -23.14 -2.40 -3.36
CA TYR A 154 -23.99 -1.36 -3.93
C TYR A 154 -25.39 -1.32 -3.27
N GLY A 155 -25.88 -0.11 -2.98
CA GLY A 155 -27.20 0.10 -2.36
C GLY A 155 -27.19 0.02 -0.82
N LEU A 156 -26.02 -0.05 -0.18
CA LEU A 156 -25.88 -0.01 1.27
C LEU A 156 -25.88 1.44 1.79
N SER A 157 -26.32 1.63 3.05
CA SER A 157 -26.28 2.92 3.75
C SER A 157 -25.67 2.72 5.14
N PRO A 158 -24.38 2.44 5.24
CA PRO A 158 -23.77 2.10 6.51
C PRO A 158 -23.70 3.32 7.44
N SER A 159 -24.09 3.11 8.70
CA SER A 159 -23.88 4.08 9.80
C SER A 159 -22.65 3.72 10.64
N PHE A 160 -22.25 2.44 10.63
CA PHE A 160 -21.09 1.93 11.33
C PHE A 160 -20.43 0.83 10.51
N ILE A 161 -19.10 0.94 10.33
CA ILE A 161 -18.30 -0.04 9.60
C ILE A 161 -17.08 -0.41 10.44
N VAL A 162 -16.73 -1.70 10.43
CA VAL A 162 -15.42 -2.18 10.91
C VAL A 162 -14.68 -2.82 9.73
N HIS A 163 -13.54 -2.26 9.36
CA HIS A 163 -12.59 -2.90 8.44
C HIS A 163 -11.57 -3.69 9.26
N ASP A 164 -11.65 -5.01 9.18
CA ASP A 164 -10.76 -5.92 9.92
C ASP A 164 -9.58 -6.35 9.04
N GLU A 165 -8.38 -6.23 9.60
CA GLU A 165 -7.09 -6.60 8.98
C GLU A 165 -6.87 -5.95 7.58
N LEU A 166 -7.19 -4.63 7.45
CA LEU A 166 -6.98 -3.88 6.21
C LEU A 166 -5.50 -3.85 5.79
N GLY A 167 -4.56 -4.04 6.72
CA GLY A 167 -3.13 -4.16 6.43
C GLY A 167 -2.73 -5.40 5.61
N GLN A 168 -3.65 -6.36 5.43
CA GLN A 168 -3.43 -7.50 4.54
C GLN A 168 -3.74 -7.17 3.07
N VAL A 169 -4.39 -6.04 2.79
CA VAL A 169 -4.65 -5.57 1.43
C VAL A 169 -3.35 -5.07 0.81
N ARG A 170 -2.97 -5.67 -0.30
CA ARG A 170 -1.78 -5.26 -1.06
C ARG A 170 -2.13 -4.19 -2.08
N GLY A 171 -1.21 -3.24 -2.26
CA GLY A 171 -1.38 -2.09 -3.13
C GLY A 171 -2.29 -0.99 -2.56
N PRO A 172 -2.39 0.15 -3.25
CA PRO A 172 -3.03 1.36 -2.73
C PRO A 172 -4.56 1.37 -2.81
N ARG A 173 -5.20 0.32 -3.34
CA ARG A 173 -6.64 0.27 -3.57
C ARG A 173 -7.30 -0.99 -3.02
N SER A 174 -8.56 -0.84 -2.59
CA SER A 174 -9.44 -1.96 -2.22
C SER A 174 -10.87 -1.65 -2.66
N PRO A 175 -11.41 -2.36 -3.67
CA PRO A 175 -12.79 -2.13 -4.12
C PRO A 175 -13.83 -2.23 -3.02
N LEU A 176 -13.68 -3.18 -2.09
CA LEU A 176 -14.59 -3.33 -0.95
C LEU A 176 -14.52 -2.13 0.00
N TYR A 177 -13.31 -1.67 0.33
CA TYR A 177 -13.11 -0.50 1.16
C TYR A 177 -13.71 0.76 0.51
N GLU A 178 -13.38 1.02 -0.76
CA GLU A 178 -13.88 2.17 -1.52
C GLU A 178 -15.42 2.16 -1.63
N ALA A 179 -16.02 1.00 -1.91
CA ALA A 179 -17.48 0.87 -2.01
C ALA A 179 -18.19 1.15 -0.67
N LEU A 180 -17.65 0.65 0.45
CA LEU A 180 -18.23 0.89 1.77
C LEU A 180 -18.04 2.33 2.23
N GLU A 181 -16.86 2.92 2.04
CA GLU A 181 -16.60 4.32 2.42
C GLU A 181 -17.47 5.30 1.61
N THR A 182 -17.64 5.07 0.31
CA THR A 182 -18.53 5.90 -0.52
C THR A 182 -19.99 5.74 -0.14
N ALA A 183 -20.42 4.54 0.25
CA ALA A 183 -21.79 4.28 0.71
C ALA A 183 -22.14 5.02 2.00
N THR A 184 -21.17 5.42 2.82
CA THR A 184 -21.40 6.22 4.03
C THR A 184 -21.99 7.59 3.75
N ALA A 185 -21.90 8.10 2.52
CA ALA A 185 -22.41 9.42 2.13
C ALA A 185 -23.93 9.58 2.36
N ALA A 186 -24.67 8.47 2.39
CA ALA A 186 -26.11 8.47 2.68
C ALA A 186 -26.45 8.56 4.18
N SER A 187 -25.46 8.38 5.08
CA SER A 187 -25.66 8.33 6.52
C SER A 187 -25.30 9.66 7.19
N VAL A 188 -26.03 10.00 8.24
CA VAL A 188 -25.70 11.14 9.09
C VAL A 188 -24.68 10.72 10.13
N ASP A 189 -23.50 11.37 10.17
CA ASP A 189 -22.38 11.07 11.08
C ASP A 189 -21.97 9.56 11.09
N PRO A 190 -21.62 8.97 9.95
CA PRO A 190 -21.16 7.59 9.92
C PRO A 190 -19.82 7.45 10.64
N LEU A 191 -19.58 6.27 11.21
CA LEU A 191 -18.30 5.94 11.85
C LEU A 191 -17.70 4.69 11.18
N SER A 192 -16.50 4.83 10.63
CA SER A 192 -15.68 3.76 10.10
C SER A 192 -14.50 3.49 11.02
N ILE A 193 -14.33 2.25 11.46
CA ILE A 193 -13.21 1.83 12.31
C ILE A 193 -12.35 0.84 11.53
N ILE A 194 -11.07 1.13 11.41
CA ILE A 194 -10.06 0.25 10.83
C ILE A 194 -9.24 -0.36 11.96
N ILE A 195 -9.24 -1.67 12.08
CA ILE A 195 -8.42 -2.43 13.03
C ILE A 195 -7.48 -3.35 12.28
N SER A 196 -6.17 -3.22 12.51
CA SER A 196 -5.18 -4.03 11.78
C SER A 196 -3.80 -4.02 12.45
N THR A 197 -2.90 -4.89 12.02
CA THR A 197 -1.47 -4.62 12.00
C THR A 197 -1.16 -3.65 10.86
N GLN A 198 -0.03 -2.95 10.89
CA GLN A 198 0.43 -2.16 9.73
C GLN A 198 0.54 -3.04 8.49
N ALA A 199 0.28 -2.45 7.34
CA ALA A 199 0.63 -3.09 6.07
C ALA A 199 2.16 -3.20 5.95
N PRO A 200 2.67 -4.22 5.26
CA PRO A 200 4.12 -4.42 5.16
C PRO A 200 4.85 -3.30 4.42
N THR A 201 4.21 -2.68 3.41
CA THR A 201 4.87 -1.68 2.58
C THR A 201 4.16 -0.33 2.62
N ASP A 202 4.90 0.73 2.33
CA ASP A 202 4.35 2.10 2.27
C ASP A 202 3.35 2.31 1.14
N ALA A 203 3.44 1.53 0.06
CA ALA A 203 2.54 1.59 -1.08
C ALA A 203 1.17 0.94 -0.82
N ASP A 204 1.02 0.21 0.28
CA ASP A 204 -0.23 -0.45 0.62
C ASP A 204 -1.28 0.54 1.18
N LEU A 205 -2.56 0.26 0.92
CA LEU A 205 -3.67 1.14 1.28
C LEU A 205 -3.65 1.61 2.74
N LEU A 206 -3.46 0.69 3.68
CA LEU A 206 -3.46 1.06 5.11
C LEU A 206 -2.31 2.00 5.46
N SER A 207 -1.13 1.82 4.86
CA SER A 207 0.02 2.70 5.07
C SER A 207 -0.29 4.13 4.59
N VAL A 208 -0.87 4.26 3.39
CA VAL A 208 -1.31 5.56 2.85
C VAL A 208 -2.34 6.24 3.76
N LEU A 209 -3.31 5.48 4.29
CA LEU A 209 -4.33 6.00 5.21
C LEU A 209 -3.76 6.42 6.57
N ILE A 210 -2.78 5.69 7.09
CA ILE A 210 -2.08 6.05 8.35
C ILE A 210 -1.27 7.33 8.15
N ASP A 211 -0.52 7.44 7.05
CA ASP A 211 0.32 8.62 6.77
C ASP A 211 -0.53 9.88 6.59
N ASP A 212 -1.65 9.79 5.85
CA ASP A 212 -2.61 10.88 5.70
C ASP A 212 -3.21 11.32 7.05
N ALA A 213 -3.54 10.34 7.91
CA ALA A 213 -4.09 10.60 9.23
C ALA A 213 -3.06 11.23 10.20
N LEU A 214 -1.79 10.81 10.13
CA LEU A 214 -0.70 11.36 10.92
C LEU A 214 -0.32 12.78 10.47
N ALA A 215 -0.53 13.11 9.20
CA ALA A 215 -0.37 14.45 8.66
C ALA A 215 -1.54 15.40 9.02
N GLU A 216 -2.55 14.89 9.73
CA GLU A 216 -3.71 15.64 10.24
C GLU A 216 -4.52 16.40 9.14
N HIS A 217 -4.53 15.88 7.91
CA HIS A 217 -5.23 16.53 6.80
C HIS A 217 -6.76 16.50 6.95
N ASP A 218 -7.34 15.48 7.57
CA ASP A 218 -8.78 15.43 7.90
C ASP A 218 -8.97 15.37 9.44
N PRO A 219 -9.46 16.45 10.08
CA PRO A 219 -9.69 16.50 11.52
C PRO A 219 -10.76 15.51 12.02
N ARG A 220 -11.49 14.85 11.12
CA ARG A 220 -12.49 13.83 11.46
C ARG A 220 -11.90 12.42 11.40
N THR A 221 -10.62 12.28 11.06
CA THR A 221 -9.88 11.02 11.12
C THR A 221 -8.99 11.02 12.37
N VAL A 222 -9.13 10.00 13.20
CA VAL A 222 -8.27 9.79 14.37
C VAL A 222 -7.43 8.54 14.15
N VAL A 223 -6.18 8.58 14.57
CA VAL A 223 -5.25 7.43 14.45
C VAL A 223 -4.61 7.12 15.79
N LYS A 224 -4.54 5.84 16.12
CA LYS A 224 -3.71 5.33 17.22
C LYS A 224 -2.83 4.20 16.69
N LEU A 225 -1.55 4.49 16.61
CA LEU A 225 -0.53 3.59 16.12
C LEU A 225 0.36 3.14 17.29
N TYR A 226 0.30 1.86 17.62
CA TYR A 226 1.24 1.21 18.53
C TYR A 226 2.25 0.46 17.67
N THR A 227 3.43 1.02 17.51
CA THR A 227 4.51 0.45 16.67
C THR A 227 5.84 0.58 17.39
N ALA A 228 6.73 -0.33 17.17
CA ALA A 228 8.11 -0.24 17.66
C ALA A 228 8.97 0.54 16.66
N PRO A 229 9.67 1.62 17.06
CA PRO A 229 10.57 2.35 16.19
C PRO A 229 11.60 1.44 15.51
N PRO A 230 11.91 1.65 14.21
CA PRO A 230 12.78 0.75 13.44
C PRO A 230 14.23 0.71 13.96
N GLU A 231 14.71 1.78 14.59
CA GLU A 231 16.06 1.89 15.16
C GLU A 231 16.29 1.07 16.43
N LEU A 232 15.23 0.58 17.06
CA LEU A 232 15.34 -0.23 18.28
C LEU A 232 15.55 -1.71 17.94
N ASP A 233 16.29 -2.43 18.80
CA ASP A 233 16.48 -3.89 18.65
C ASP A 233 15.12 -4.59 18.62
N PRO A 234 14.77 -5.27 17.50
CA PRO A 234 13.47 -5.92 17.35
C PRO A 234 13.23 -7.07 18.34
N PHE A 235 14.26 -7.56 19.00
CA PHE A 235 14.20 -8.71 19.92
C PHE A 235 14.21 -8.31 21.40
N ASP A 236 14.35 -7.01 21.68
CA ASP A 236 14.27 -6.51 23.06
C ASP A 236 12.83 -6.45 23.56
N GLU A 237 12.61 -6.91 24.80
CA GLU A 237 11.29 -6.95 25.42
C GLU A 237 10.67 -5.55 25.58
N ALA A 238 11.47 -4.52 25.85
CA ALA A 238 10.98 -3.14 25.92
C ALA A 238 10.48 -2.66 24.57
N THR A 239 11.19 -3.02 23.49
CA THR A 239 10.77 -2.73 22.11
C THR A 239 9.46 -3.44 21.76
N ILE A 240 9.32 -4.71 22.13
CA ILE A 240 8.10 -5.49 21.90
C ILE A 240 6.88 -4.84 22.57
N LYS A 241 7.03 -4.34 23.79
CA LYS A 241 5.95 -3.69 24.56
C LYS A 241 5.38 -2.45 23.88
N LEU A 242 6.19 -1.70 23.11
CA LEU A 242 5.74 -0.49 22.41
C LEU A 242 4.63 -0.77 21.39
N ALA A 243 4.68 -1.91 20.72
CA ALA A 243 3.70 -2.33 19.73
C ALA A 243 2.54 -3.15 20.32
N ASN A 244 2.65 -3.56 21.59
CA ASN A 244 1.76 -4.54 22.20
C ASN A 244 1.22 -4.05 23.56
N PRO A 245 0.22 -3.17 23.56
CA PRO A 245 -0.33 -2.60 24.80
C PRO A 245 -0.98 -3.67 25.71
N ALA A 246 -1.31 -4.85 25.20
CA ALA A 246 -1.84 -5.97 25.98
C ALA A 246 -0.75 -6.90 26.56
N TYR A 247 0.53 -6.54 26.42
CA TYR A 247 1.65 -7.36 26.87
C TYR A 247 1.59 -7.57 28.40
N GLY A 248 1.59 -8.83 28.83
CA GLY A 248 1.51 -9.19 30.24
C GLY A 248 0.10 -9.18 30.86
N THR A 249 -0.92 -8.73 30.11
CA THR A 249 -2.33 -8.85 30.52
C THR A 249 -2.98 -10.06 29.88
N PHE A 250 -3.42 -9.96 28.64
CA PHE A 250 -3.95 -11.10 27.88
C PHE A 250 -3.05 -11.54 26.71
N LEU A 251 -2.00 -10.80 26.39
CA LEU A 251 -0.92 -11.27 25.52
C LEU A 251 0.18 -11.93 26.39
N ASN A 252 0.40 -13.24 26.18
CA ASN A 252 1.35 -14.02 26.98
C ASN A 252 2.80 -13.62 26.65
N PRO A 253 3.56 -13.06 27.59
CA PRO A 253 4.94 -12.64 27.37
C PRO A 253 5.86 -13.77 26.88
N ARG A 254 5.71 -14.97 27.44
CA ARG A 254 6.56 -16.11 27.10
C ARG A 254 6.41 -16.51 25.63
N GLU A 255 5.18 -16.61 25.15
CA GLU A 255 4.91 -16.95 23.74
C GLU A 255 5.49 -15.89 22.78
N VAL A 256 5.40 -14.62 23.14
CA VAL A 256 5.94 -13.52 22.30
C VAL A 256 7.47 -13.55 22.28
N LEU A 257 8.10 -13.80 23.42
CA LEU A 257 9.56 -13.95 23.50
C LEU A 257 10.06 -15.20 22.76
N ASP A 258 9.32 -16.30 22.78
CA ASP A 258 9.62 -17.49 21.99
C ASP A 258 9.51 -17.21 20.47
N MET A 259 8.53 -16.41 20.04
CA MET A 259 8.44 -15.93 18.64
C MET A 259 9.63 -15.05 18.27
N ALA A 260 10.04 -14.13 19.14
CA ALA A 260 11.20 -13.27 18.94
C ALA A 260 12.49 -14.11 18.80
N ALA A 261 12.69 -15.09 19.70
CA ALA A 261 13.84 -16.00 19.67
C ALA A 261 13.85 -16.87 18.39
N ALA A 262 12.68 -17.31 17.92
CA ALA A 262 12.56 -18.06 16.67
C ALA A 262 12.89 -17.18 15.45
N ALA A 263 12.41 -15.95 15.40
CA ALA A 263 12.72 -15.00 14.33
C ALA A 263 14.22 -14.64 14.30
N ARG A 264 14.85 -14.47 15.46
CA ARG A 264 16.30 -14.22 15.57
C ARG A 264 17.13 -15.37 15.00
N ARG A 265 16.70 -16.63 15.20
CA ARG A 265 17.38 -17.81 14.64
C ARG A 265 17.11 -18.02 13.15
N MET A 266 16.02 -17.49 12.63
CA MET A 266 15.56 -17.68 11.25
C MET A 266 15.36 -16.33 10.56
N PRO A 267 16.41 -15.76 9.93
CA PRO A 267 16.32 -14.44 9.27
C PRO A 267 15.17 -14.31 8.24
N SER A 268 14.80 -15.42 7.59
CA SER A 268 13.67 -15.44 6.65
C SER A 268 12.30 -15.18 7.28
N ARG A 269 12.19 -15.30 8.62
CA ARG A 269 10.96 -15.02 9.39
C ARG A 269 10.97 -13.66 10.08
N GLN A 270 12.10 -12.96 10.05
CA GLN A 270 12.26 -11.70 10.77
C GLN A 270 11.28 -10.64 10.26
N ALA A 271 11.17 -10.47 8.95
CA ALA A 271 10.25 -9.51 8.36
C ALA A 271 8.78 -9.76 8.75
N GLU A 272 8.34 -11.02 8.76
CA GLU A 272 6.99 -11.37 9.21
C GLU A 272 6.81 -11.08 10.71
N TYR A 273 7.80 -11.42 11.54
CA TYR A 273 7.80 -11.14 12.98
C TYR A 273 7.73 -9.62 13.25
N GLU A 274 8.56 -8.83 12.58
CA GLU A 274 8.57 -7.37 12.73
C GLU A 274 7.24 -6.73 12.30
N ASN A 275 6.65 -7.19 11.21
CA ASN A 275 5.34 -6.69 10.80
C ASN A 275 4.22 -7.10 11.75
N LEU A 276 4.15 -8.38 12.14
CA LEU A 276 2.98 -8.89 12.86
C LEU A 276 3.05 -8.67 14.38
N ILE A 277 4.24 -8.66 14.96
CA ILE A 277 4.45 -8.52 16.43
C ILE A 277 4.88 -7.09 16.77
N LEU A 278 5.84 -6.52 16.05
CA LEU A 278 6.32 -5.17 16.33
C LEU A 278 5.50 -4.09 15.60
N ASN A 279 4.54 -4.52 14.79
CA ASN A 279 3.68 -3.64 14.02
C ASN A 279 4.47 -2.64 13.17
N ARG A 280 5.61 -3.07 12.62
CA ARG A 280 6.47 -2.29 11.73
C ARG A 280 6.04 -2.48 10.28
N ARG A 281 6.26 -1.46 9.47
CA ARG A 281 6.39 -1.66 8.03
C ARG A 281 7.74 -2.36 7.80
N VAL A 282 7.75 -3.35 6.91
CA VAL A 282 8.96 -4.11 6.59
C VAL A 282 9.29 -3.84 5.15
N GLU A 283 10.39 -3.16 4.92
CA GLU A 283 10.94 -3.06 3.59
C GLU A 283 11.31 -4.46 3.05
N PRO A 284 11.16 -4.70 1.74
CA PRO A 284 11.64 -5.95 1.15
C PRO A 284 13.12 -6.12 1.48
N THR A 285 13.49 -7.25 2.03
CA THR A 285 14.88 -7.61 2.40
C THR A 285 15.78 -7.61 1.16
N HIS A 286 16.22 -6.52 0.61
CA HIS A 286 16.97 -6.24 -0.62
C HIS A 286 16.21 -5.28 -1.56
N ALA A 287 15.45 -4.31 -1.01
CA ALA A 287 15.00 -3.18 -1.82
C ALA A 287 16.21 -2.58 -2.54
N PHE A 288 16.02 -2.21 -3.81
CA PHE A 288 17.10 -1.61 -4.61
C PHE A 288 17.57 -0.29 -4.01
N ILE A 289 16.63 0.56 -3.59
CA ILE A 289 16.88 1.89 -3.03
C ILE A 289 15.88 2.19 -1.91
N ALA A 290 16.35 2.89 -0.86
CA ALA A 290 15.47 3.38 0.20
C ALA A 290 14.53 4.47 -0.34
N ARG A 291 13.30 4.49 0.16
CA ARG A 291 12.25 5.41 -0.29
C ARG A 291 12.65 6.87 -0.10
N GLU A 292 13.25 7.19 1.04
CA GLU A 292 13.69 8.55 1.38
C GLU A 292 14.74 9.05 0.38
N ALA A 293 15.68 8.19 -0.02
CA ALA A 293 16.69 8.53 -1.01
C ALA A 293 16.07 8.76 -2.40
N TRP A 294 15.08 7.93 -2.77
CA TRP A 294 14.32 8.13 -4.00
C TRP A 294 13.54 9.45 -3.98
N GLN A 295 12.77 9.71 -2.93
CA GLN A 295 11.96 10.93 -2.77
C GLN A 295 12.81 12.21 -2.75
N ALA A 296 14.01 12.17 -2.18
CA ALA A 296 14.94 13.30 -2.22
C ALA A 296 15.34 13.71 -3.65
N CYS A 297 15.17 12.81 -4.63
CA CYS A 297 15.40 13.03 -6.06
C CYS A 297 14.13 13.42 -6.84
N GLY A 298 13.00 13.67 -6.17
CA GLY A 298 11.68 13.97 -6.76
C GLY A 298 11.54 15.33 -7.43
N GLY A 299 12.59 16.16 -7.39
CA GLY A 299 12.57 17.50 -8.00
C GLY A 299 12.25 17.46 -9.50
N GLU A 300 11.66 18.55 -10.00
CA GLU A 300 11.28 18.72 -11.41
C GLU A 300 12.51 18.56 -12.33
N PRO A 301 12.46 17.66 -13.33
CA PRO A 301 13.60 17.41 -14.20
C PRO A 301 13.89 18.59 -15.14
N GLY A 302 12.89 19.40 -15.45
CA GLY A 302 13.00 20.46 -16.44
C GLY A 302 13.18 19.92 -17.88
N PRO A 303 13.33 20.81 -18.89
CA PRO A 303 13.41 20.43 -20.29
C PRO A 303 14.71 19.69 -20.63
N LEU A 304 14.62 18.72 -21.55
CA LEU A 304 15.78 17.98 -22.08
C LEU A 304 16.37 18.61 -23.35
N ASP A 305 15.75 19.69 -23.86
CA ASP A 305 16.18 20.34 -25.09
C ASP A 305 17.62 20.87 -24.97
N GLY A 306 18.41 20.64 -26.02
CA GLY A 306 19.82 21.03 -26.11
C GLY A 306 20.78 20.17 -25.27
N LEU A 307 20.33 19.08 -24.67
CA LEU A 307 21.19 18.12 -23.97
C LEU A 307 21.59 16.96 -24.87
N THR A 308 22.75 16.38 -24.60
CA THR A 308 23.06 15.03 -25.09
C THR A 308 22.36 14.03 -24.19
N LEU A 309 21.50 13.19 -24.79
CA LEU A 309 20.67 12.24 -24.07
C LEU A 309 21.16 10.82 -24.24
N TYR A 310 20.88 10.03 -23.21
CA TYR A 310 21.05 8.58 -23.17
C TYR A 310 19.71 7.95 -22.84
N ALA A 311 19.48 6.76 -23.35
CA ALA A 311 18.19 6.09 -23.20
C ALA A 311 18.38 4.64 -22.73
N GLY A 312 17.35 4.13 -22.06
CA GLY A 312 17.18 2.69 -21.78
C GLY A 312 15.79 2.25 -22.15
N LEU A 313 15.69 1.09 -22.81
CA LEU A 313 14.45 0.53 -23.30
C LEU A 313 14.28 -0.91 -22.78
N ASP A 314 13.32 -1.13 -21.89
CA ASP A 314 12.89 -2.45 -21.44
C ASP A 314 11.57 -2.83 -22.13
N LEU A 315 11.64 -3.87 -22.99
CA LEU A 315 10.52 -4.32 -23.82
C LEU A 315 9.78 -5.49 -23.17
N SER A 316 8.47 -5.39 -23.03
CA SER A 316 7.63 -6.49 -22.56
C SER A 316 7.31 -7.51 -23.67
N GLU A 317 7.14 -8.79 -23.29
CA GLU A 317 6.78 -9.85 -24.26
C GLU A 317 5.29 -9.89 -24.60
N VAL A 318 4.39 -9.78 -23.63
CA VAL A 318 2.95 -10.00 -23.90
C VAL A 318 2.06 -8.93 -23.24
N ALA A 319 2.02 -8.87 -21.93
CA ALA A 319 1.06 -8.01 -21.20
C ALA A 319 1.71 -7.18 -20.09
N ASP A 320 3.04 -7.17 -20.08
CA ASP A 320 3.84 -6.46 -19.10
C ASP A 320 4.08 -4.99 -19.50
N LEU A 321 4.65 -4.20 -18.61
CA LEU A 321 4.94 -2.80 -18.84
C LEU A 321 6.16 -2.67 -19.78
N THR A 322 6.02 -1.92 -20.87
CA THR A 322 7.17 -1.49 -21.66
C THR A 322 7.60 -0.11 -21.19
N ALA A 323 8.89 0.06 -20.94
CA ALA A 323 9.47 1.28 -20.39
C ALA A 323 10.60 1.82 -21.26
N LEU A 324 10.52 3.10 -21.60
CA LEU A 324 11.61 3.90 -22.17
C LEU A 324 11.96 5.01 -21.18
N VAL A 325 13.23 5.14 -20.83
CA VAL A 325 13.70 6.24 -19.97
C VAL A 325 14.78 7.01 -20.68
N LEU A 326 14.56 8.32 -20.87
CA LEU A 326 15.55 9.26 -21.36
C LEU A 326 16.22 9.94 -20.17
N ILE A 327 17.55 10.10 -20.24
CA ILE A 327 18.31 10.89 -19.27
C ILE A 327 19.24 11.87 -19.98
N GLY A 328 19.43 13.04 -19.36
CA GLY A 328 20.39 14.04 -19.82
C GLY A 328 20.96 14.82 -18.62
N LYS A 329 22.23 15.18 -18.66
CA LYS A 329 22.89 15.87 -17.54
C LYS A 329 22.95 17.38 -17.75
N ARG A 330 22.50 18.15 -16.74
CA ARG A 330 22.64 19.61 -16.68
C ARG A 330 22.88 20.03 -15.23
N ASP A 331 23.80 20.94 -15.03
CA ASP A 331 24.15 21.51 -13.71
C ASP A 331 24.44 20.42 -12.65
N GLY A 332 25.18 19.39 -13.08
CA GLY A 332 25.55 18.26 -12.21
C GLY A 332 24.43 17.21 -11.98
N LYS A 333 23.17 17.49 -12.36
CA LYS A 333 22.03 16.58 -12.15
C LYS A 333 21.59 15.87 -13.44
N TRP A 334 21.26 14.60 -13.31
CA TRP A 334 20.60 13.81 -14.35
C TRP A 334 19.10 14.07 -14.34
N ARG A 335 18.57 14.61 -15.42
CA ARG A 335 17.15 14.83 -15.66
C ARG A 335 16.58 13.58 -16.29
N VAL A 336 15.48 13.07 -15.72
CA VAL A 336 14.85 11.80 -16.13
C VAL A 336 13.50 12.08 -16.76
N GLN A 337 13.29 11.58 -17.97
CA GLN A 337 11.98 11.62 -18.67
C GLN A 337 11.58 10.22 -19.07
N PRO A 338 10.69 9.56 -18.32
CA PRO A 338 10.20 8.23 -18.66
C PRO A 338 9.00 8.28 -19.61
N THR A 339 8.81 7.21 -20.38
CA THR A 339 7.60 6.92 -21.15
C THR A 339 7.24 5.46 -20.93
N PHE A 340 5.97 5.17 -20.67
CA PHE A 340 5.49 3.82 -20.36
C PHE A 340 4.34 3.44 -21.27
N TRP A 341 4.25 2.15 -21.64
CA TRP A 341 3.17 1.61 -22.45
C TRP A 341 2.59 0.34 -21.85
N LEU A 342 1.27 0.23 -21.91
CA LEU A 342 0.50 -0.99 -21.67
C LEU A 342 -0.49 -1.21 -22.83
N PRO A 343 -0.97 -2.45 -23.06
CA PRO A 343 -2.08 -2.69 -23.97
C PRO A 343 -3.35 -2.00 -23.49
N ALA A 344 -4.13 -1.42 -24.40
CA ALA A 344 -5.40 -0.77 -24.08
C ALA A 344 -6.48 -1.79 -23.67
N GLU A 345 -6.51 -2.96 -24.34
CA GLU A 345 -7.44 -4.02 -23.97
C GLU A 345 -7.05 -4.63 -22.63
N GLY A 346 -8.02 -4.80 -21.73
CA GLY A 346 -7.80 -5.33 -20.40
C GLY A 346 -7.07 -4.40 -19.43
N LEU A 347 -7.03 -3.08 -19.68
CA LEU A 347 -6.34 -2.13 -18.80
C LEU A 347 -6.97 -2.05 -17.41
N LEU A 348 -8.31 -2.07 -17.32
CA LEU A 348 -9.04 -2.02 -16.04
C LEU A 348 -8.87 -3.32 -15.25
N GLU A 349 -8.90 -4.45 -15.92
CA GLU A 349 -8.65 -5.76 -15.32
C GLU A 349 -7.23 -5.84 -14.75
N ARG A 350 -6.23 -5.34 -15.50
CA ARG A 350 -4.84 -5.23 -15.01
C ARG A 350 -4.74 -4.27 -13.85
N ALA A 351 -5.38 -3.10 -13.92
CA ALA A 351 -5.41 -2.14 -12.82
C ALA A 351 -5.95 -2.77 -11.55
N SER A 352 -7.00 -3.60 -11.67
CA SER A 352 -7.58 -4.35 -10.56
C SER A 352 -6.66 -5.47 -10.06
N ALA A 353 -6.07 -6.25 -10.96
CA ALA A 353 -5.20 -7.37 -10.62
C ALA A 353 -3.89 -6.90 -9.95
N ASP A 354 -3.25 -5.89 -10.53
CA ASP A 354 -2.02 -5.30 -10.00
C ASP A 354 -2.29 -4.33 -8.83
N ARG A 355 -3.56 -3.95 -8.62
CA ARG A 355 -4.02 -2.93 -7.64
C ARG A 355 -3.34 -1.58 -7.83
N VAL A 356 -3.15 -1.19 -9.09
CA VAL A 356 -2.46 0.03 -9.51
C VAL A 356 -3.42 0.86 -10.38
N PRO A 357 -3.51 2.19 -10.20
CA PRO A 357 -4.46 3.05 -10.92
C PRO A 357 -3.99 3.39 -12.35
N TYR A 358 -3.80 2.37 -13.19
CA TYR A 358 -3.33 2.56 -14.57
C TYR A 358 -4.27 3.41 -15.42
N ASP A 359 -5.56 3.33 -15.19
CA ASP A 359 -6.61 4.11 -15.82
C ASP A 359 -6.45 5.62 -15.51
N LEU A 360 -6.19 5.95 -14.25
CA LEU A 360 -5.94 7.32 -13.80
C LEU A 360 -4.61 7.85 -14.37
N TRP A 361 -3.57 7.04 -14.35
CA TRP A 361 -2.26 7.43 -14.90
C TRP A 361 -2.30 7.64 -16.41
N ARG A 362 -3.08 6.83 -17.12
CA ARG A 362 -3.37 7.06 -18.55
C ARG A 362 -4.09 8.39 -18.75
N ALA A 363 -5.15 8.65 -17.99
CA ALA A 363 -5.92 9.90 -18.11
C ALA A 363 -5.09 11.15 -17.83
N ARG A 364 -4.08 11.04 -16.96
CA ARG A 364 -3.13 12.12 -16.61
C ARG A 364 -1.90 12.19 -17.52
N GLY A 365 -1.76 11.29 -18.48
CA GLY A 365 -0.62 11.28 -19.42
C GLY A 365 0.66 10.62 -18.90
N PHE A 366 0.66 10.00 -17.70
CA PHE A 366 1.80 9.29 -17.15
C PHE A 366 2.00 7.89 -17.75
N LEU A 367 0.98 7.35 -18.38
CA LEU A 367 0.97 6.04 -19.02
C LEU A 367 0.33 6.16 -20.40
N GLN A 368 0.94 5.60 -21.41
CA GLN A 368 0.38 5.47 -22.75
C GLN A 368 -0.20 4.07 -22.95
N THR A 369 -1.18 3.94 -23.85
CA THR A 369 -1.73 2.63 -24.23
C THR A 369 -1.61 2.42 -25.73
N THR A 370 -1.29 1.18 -26.12
CA THR A 370 -1.31 0.76 -27.52
C THR A 370 -2.56 -0.07 -27.81
N PRO A 371 -3.09 -0.08 -29.04
CA PRO A 371 -4.22 -0.93 -29.42
C PRO A 371 -3.90 -2.42 -29.22
N GLY A 372 -4.94 -3.22 -28.90
CA GLY A 372 -4.84 -4.68 -28.78
C GLY A 372 -4.50 -5.16 -27.39
N LYS A 373 -4.23 -6.49 -27.30
CA LYS A 373 -3.97 -7.23 -26.04
C LYS A 373 -2.50 -7.25 -25.62
N THR A 374 -1.61 -6.88 -26.52
CA THR A 374 -0.15 -6.79 -26.32
C THR A 374 0.32 -5.38 -26.64
N VAL A 375 1.50 -4.98 -26.14
CA VAL A 375 2.10 -3.70 -26.53
C VAL A 375 2.47 -3.75 -28.00
N SER A 376 1.91 -2.81 -28.82
CA SER A 376 2.26 -2.71 -30.23
C SER A 376 3.63 -2.06 -30.39
N TYR A 377 4.60 -2.81 -30.90
CA TYR A 377 5.94 -2.33 -31.18
C TYR A 377 5.99 -1.27 -32.29
N GLU A 378 5.00 -1.22 -33.16
CA GLU A 378 4.82 -0.15 -34.14
C GLU A 378 4.71 1.21 -33.45
N PHE A 379 3.82 1.33 -32.44
CA PHE A 379 3.66 2.56 -31.65
C PHE A 379 4.94 2.94 -30.90
N VAL A 380 5.64 1.97 -30.35
CA VAL A 380 6.92 2.19 -29.67
C VAL A 380 7.96 2.71 -30.65
N ALA A 381 8.06 2.10 -31.86
CA ALA A 381 9.00 2.50 -32.89
C ALA A 381 8.76 3.91 -33.42
N HIS A 382 7.50 4.27 -33.68
CA HIS A 382 7.14 5.63 -34.09
C HIS A 382 7.47 6.66 -33.01
N ARG A 383 7.16 6.36 -31.75
CA ARG A 383 7.53 7.25 -30.63
C ARG A 383 9.04 7.42 -30.48
N LEU A 384 9.79 6.35 -30.65
CA LEU A 384 11.27 6.41 -30.66
C LEU A 384 11.76 7.30 -31.80
N ARG A 385 11.20 7.19 -33.02
CA ARG A 385 11.58 8.04 -34.16
C ARG A 385 11.34 9.52 -33.83
N GLU A 386 10.15 9.89 -33.34
CA GLU A 386 9.84 11.25 -32.92
C GLU A 386 10.85 11.81 -31.90
N LEU A 387 11.26 10.98 -30.93
CA LEU A 387 12.22 11.37 -29.92
C LEU A 387 13.64 11.55 -30.48
N PHE A 388 14.06 10.68 -31.40
CA PHE A 388 15.34 10.81 -32.07
C PHE A 388 15.41 11.99 -33.04
N ASP A 389 14.27 12.38 -33.63
CA ASP A 389 14.18 13.57 -34.48
C ASP A 389 14.19 14.86 -33.67
N ARG A 390 13.61 14.82 -32.45
CA ARG A 390 13.52 15.97 -31.57
C ARG A 390 14.79 16.21 -30.76
N TYR A 391 15.41 15.13 -30.29
CA TYR A 391 16.50 15.20 -29.32
C TYR A 391 17.78 14.59 -29.85
N ASN A 392 18.91 15.10 -29.35
CA ASN A 392 20.22 14.49 -29.60
C ASN A 392 20.42 13.26 -28.70
N ILE A 393 19.88 12.11 -29.09
CA ILE A 393 20.06 10.84 -28.39
C ILE A 393 21.37 10.21 -28.90
N ALA A 394 22.37 10.14 -28.01
CA ALA A 394 23.69 9.60 -28.34
C ALA A 394 23.68 8.07 -28.34
N MET A 395 23.11 7.45 -27.29
CA MET A 395 23.07 5.99 -27.16
C MET A 395 21.77 5.55 -26.49
N ILE A 396 21.31 4.33 -26.83
CA ILE A 396 20.18 3.65 -26.22
C ILE A 396 20.54 2.20 -25.87
N GLY A 397 20.47 1.86 -24.56
CA GLY A 397 20.57 0.49 -24.09
C GLY A 397 19.24 -0.24 -24.23
N PHE A 398 19.25 -1.46 -24.73
CA PHE A 398 18.03 -2.24 -24.94
C PHE A 398 18.23 -3.73 -24.63
N ASP A 399 17.11 -4.41 -24.24
CA ASP A 399 17.11 -5.86 -24.08
C ASP A 399 17.11 -6.56 -25.42
N ARG A 400 18.17 -7.37 -25.67
CA ARG A 400 18.37 -8.09 -26.93
C ARG A 400 17.25 -9.09 -27.28
N TRP A 401 16.57 -9.69 -26.28
CA TRP A 401 15.61 -10.77 -26.50
C TRP A 401 14.38 -10.31 -27.29
N ASN A 402 13.82 -9.19 -26.94
CA ASN A 402 12.64 -8.64 -27.59
C ASN A 402 12.96 -7.68 -28.73
N PHE A 403 14.21 -7.25 -28.87
CA PHE A 403 14.64 -6.32 -29.93
C PHE A 403 14.41 -6.88 -31.35
N ARG A 404 14.56 -8.18 -31.55
CA ARG A 404 14.28 -8.82 -32.84
C ARG A 404 12.86 -8.56 -33.35
N HIS A 405 11.91 -8.37 -32.45
CA HIS A 405 10.51 -8.08 -32.77
C HIS A 405 10.27 -6.58 -32.99
N LEU A 406 11.04 -5.70 -32.35
CA LEU A 406 10.98 -4.26 -32.53
C LEU A 406 11.72 -3.80 -33.81
N ARG A 407 12.85 -4.43 -34.16
CA ARG A 407 13.72 -4.00 -35.25
C ARG A 407 13.02 -3.76 -36.59
N PRO A 408 12.13 -4.65 -37.10
CA PRO A 408 11.39 -4.38 -38.33
C PRO A 408 10.58 -3.09 -38.30
N TRP A 409 9.95 -2.79 -37.17
CA TRP A 409 9.16 -1.58 -36.97
C TRP A 409 10.03 -0.31 -36.89
N LEU A 410 11.24 -0.42 -36.33
CA LEU A 410 12.20 0.70 -36.33
C LEU A 410 12.59 1.07 -37.77
N LEU A 411 12.88 0.09 -38.61
CA LEU A 411 13.20 0.31 -40.02
C LEU A 411 12.01 0.95 -40.77
N GLN A 412 10.78 0.50 -40.52
CA GLN A 412 9.57 1.09 -41.07
C GLN A 412 9.33 2.51 -40.57
N ALA A 413 9.67 2.80 -39.31
CA ALA A 413 9.58 4.15 -38.74
C ALA A 413 10.69 5.10 -39.22
N GLY A 414 11.60 4.63 -40.09
CA GLY A 414 12.62 5.46 -40.73
C GLY A 414 14.00 5.44 -40.08
N PHE A 415 14.28 4.51 -39.17
CA PHE A 415 15.66 4.30 -38.70
C PHE A 415 16.47 3.60 -39.77
N SER A 416 17.72 4.05 -39.99
CA SER A 416 18.66 3.37 -40.86
C SER A 416 19.38 2.24 -40.13
N GLU A 417 19.86 1.23 -40.87
CA GLU A 417 20.71 0.17 -40.30
C GLU A 417 21.97 0.72 -39.62
N GLN A 418 22.50 1.82 -40.17
CA GLN A 418 23.68 2.49 -39.59
C GLN A 418 23.35 3.13 -38.23
N GLU A 419 22.22 3.84 -38.10
CA GLU A 419 21.77 4.40 -36.82
C GLU A 419 21.55 3.31 -35.78
N LEU A 420 20.95 2.16 -36.17
CA LEU A 420 20.76 1.03 -35.28
C LEU A 420 22.09 0.42 -34.83
N LYS A 421 23.08 0.39 -35.70
CA LYS A 421 24.41 -0.12 -35.37
C LYS A 421 25.21 0.84 -34.47
N ASP A 422 25.12 2.15 -34.72
CA ASP A 422 25.97 3.14 -34.07
C ASP A 422 25.44 3.58 -32.70
N LYS A 423 24.12 3.63 -32.52
CA LYS A 423 23.48 4.20 -31.34
C LYS A 423 22.81 3.18 -30.41
N TRP A 424 22.54 1.97 -30.88
CA TRP A 424 21.81 0.96 -30.13
C TRP A 424 22.74 -0.08 -29.54
N ILE A 425 22.75 -0.16 -28.19
CA ILE A 425 23.66 -1.01 -27.43
C ILE A 425 22.88 -2.15 -26.79
N GLU A 426 23.26 -3.39 -27.11
CA GLU A 426 22.71 -4.55 -26.45
C GLU A 426 23.07 -4.55 -24.96
N PHE A 427 22.07 -4.58 -24.11
CA PHE A 427 22.23 -4.56 -22.66
C PHE A 427 21.66 -5.85 -22.06
N GLY A 428 22.52 -6.66 -21.46
CA GLY A 428 22.11 -7.93 -20.87
C GLY A 428 21.44 -7.75 -19.51
N HIS A 429 20.39 -8.53 -19.20
CA HIS A 429 19.75 -8.57 -17.89
C HIS A 429 20.52 -9.44 -16.84
N GLY A 430 21.70 -9.92 -17.19
CA GLY A 430 22.58 -10.68 -16.30
C GLY A 430 23.33 -9.81 -15.29
N MET A 431 23.99 -10.47 -14.31
CA MET A 431 24.79 -9.80 -13.28
C MET A 431 25.91 -8.92 -13.89
N GLN A 432 26.52 -9.39 -14.98
CA GLN A 432 27.66 -8.71 -15.62
C GLN A 432 27.32 -7.30 -16.12
N SER A 433 26.14 -7.11 -16.73
CA SER A 433 25.73 -5.81 -17.28
C SER A 433 24.97 -4.99 -16.24
N MET A 434 24.04 -5.62 -15.50
CA MET A 434 23.15 -4.91 -14.58
C MET A 434 23.83 -4.50 -13.27
N SER A 435 24.82 -5.26 -12.76
CA SER A 435 25.43 -4.93 -11.47
C SER A 435 26.19 -3.60 -11.51
N PRO A 436 27.04 -3.30 -12.50
CA PRO A 436 27.64 -1.97 -12.64
C PRO A 436 26.59 -0.87 -12.79
N ALA A 437 25.62 -1.04 -13.69
CA ALA A 437 24.59 -0.05 -13.96
C ALA A 437 23.73 0.28 -12.73
N LEU A 438 23.36 -0.73 -11.93
CA LEU A 438 22.64 -0.51 -10.67
C LEU A 438 23.50 0.20 -9.62
N ARG A 439 24.79 -0.11 -9.55
CA ARG A 439 25.72 0.58 -8.63
C ARG A 439 25.82 2.06 -8.98
N ASP A 440 25.97 2.34 -10.26
CA ASP A 440 26.09 3.70 -10.76
C ASP A 440 24.78 4.48 -10.56
N LEU A 441 23.62 3.86 -10.82
CA LEU A 441 22.32 4.46 -10.57
C LEU A 441 22.10 4.73 -9.08
N GLU A 442 22.43 3.79 -8.20
CA GLU A 442 22.34 3.97 -6.76
C GLU A 442 23.23 5.13 -6.28
N GLN A 443 24.47 5.21 -6.76
CA GLN A 443 25.37 6.31 -6.45
C GLN A 443 24.77 7.66 -6.84
N VAL A 444 24.24 7.78 -8.07
CA VAL A 444 23.60 9.00 -8.57
C VAL A 444 22.40 9.40 -7.70
N ILE A 445 21.60 8.42 -7.23
CA ILE A 445 20.46 8.68 -6.33
C ILE A 445 20.95 9.13 -4.95
N LEU A 446 21.89 8.40 -4.33
CA LEU A 446 22.42 8.71 -2.99
C LEU A 446 23.12 10.07 -2.93
N ASP A 447 23.79 10.47 -4.02
CA ASP A 447 24.41 11.79 -4.15
C ASP A 447 23.41 12.92 -4.46
N GLY A 448 22.10 12.61 -4.57
CA GLY A 448 21.05 13.58 -4.92
C GLY A 448 21.22 14.18 -6.33
N GLN A 449 21.92 13.48 -7.21
CA GLN A 449 22.22 13.91 -8.58
C GLN A 449 21.19 13.46 -9.61
N LEU A 450 20.00 13.02 -9.19
CA LEU A 450 18.88 12.64 -10.04
C LEU A 450 17.73 13.64 -9.88
N ALA A 451 16.94 13.87 -10.94
CA ALA A 451 15.69 14.60 -10.89
C ALA A 451 14.65 13.85 -11.74
N HIS A 452 13.69 13.18 -11.10
CA HIS A 452 12.70 12.33 -11.77
C HIS A 452 11.25 12.86 -11.72
N GLY A 453 11.02 14.03 -11.12
CA GLY A 453 9.73 14.72 -11.13
C GLY A 453 8.59 13.95 -10.46
N ASP A 454 8.88 13.09 -9.50
CA ASP A 454 7.91 12.22 -8.83
C ASP A 454 6.95 11.48 -9.77
N HIS A 455 7.46 11.08 -10.96
CA HIS A 455 6.67 10.38 -11.95
C HIS A 455 6.07 9.09 -11.38
N PRO A 456 4.72 8.96 -11.27
CA PRO A 456 4.10 7.94 -10.44
C PRO A 456 4.38 6.50 -10.89
N VAL A 457 4.47 6.25 -12.21
CA VAL A 457 4.80 4.92 -12.73
C VAL A 457 6.26 4.56 -12.44
N LEU A 458 7.19 5.52 -12.58
CA LEU A 458 8.60 5.29 -12.29
C LEU A 458 8.85 5.09 -10.79
N THR A 459 8.18 5.89 -9.95
CA THR A 459 8.22 5.75 -8.49
C THR A 459 7.63 4.41 -8.02
N MET A 460 6.53 3.96 -8.63
CA MET A 460 6.02 2.60 -8.39
C MET A 460 7.09 1.55 -8.72
N CYS A 461 7.75 1.65 -9.88
CA CYS A 461 8.81 0.71 -10.27
C CYS A 461 9.98 0.74 -9.27
N ALA A 462 10.38 1.91 -8.77
CA ALA A 462 11.44 2.05 -7.78
C ALA A 462 11.08 1.33 -6.46
N ASN A 463 9.89 1.59 -5.93
CA ASN A 463 9.41 0.99 -4.69
C ASN A 463 9.23 -0.54 -4.79
N ASN A 464 8.95 -1.06 -5.99
CA ASN A 464 8.78 -2.50 -6.22
C ASN A 464 10.11 -3.23 -6.42
N THR A 465 11.19 -2.52 -6.79
CA THR A 465 12.43 -3.17 -7.24
C THR A 465 13.18 -3.82 -6.09
N VAL A 466 13.29 -5.14 -6.16
CA VAL A 466 14.14 -5.97 -5.30
C VAL A 466 15.32 -6.48 -6.12
N VAL A 467 16.50 -6.48 -5.52
CA VAL A 467 17.71 -7.02 -6.16
C VAL A 467 17.98 -8.46 -5.72
N ALA A 468 18.48 -9.26 -6.64
CA ALA A 468 19.07 -10.56 -6.36
C ALA A 468 20.60 -10.38 -6.32
N LEU A 469 21.24 -10.97 -5.31
CA LEU A 469 22.69 -11.02 -5.18
C LEU A 469 23.21 -12.40 -5.57
N ASP A 470 24.44 -12.43 -6.10
CA ASP A 470 25.23 -13.66 -6.20
C ASP A 470 26.27 -13.74 -5.05
N ASP A 471 27.00 -14.85 -4.98
CA ASP A 471 28.00 -15.10 -3.91
C ASP A 471 29.18 -14.09 -3.97
N ALA A 472 29.40 -13.43 -5.08
CA ALA A 472 30.44 -12.40 -5.26
C ALA A 472 29.92 -10.98 -4.94
N GLY A 473 28.64 -10.84 -4.50
CA GLY A 473 28.00 -9.57 -4.19
C GLY A 473 27.54 -8.78 -5.42
N ASN A 474 27.59 -9.36 -6.63
CA ASN A 474 26.97 -8.74 -7.79
C ASN A 474 25.45 -8.78 -7.66
N ARG A 475 24.78 -7.79 -8.23
CA ARG A 475 23.34 -7.63 -8.09
C ARG A 475 22.64 -7.34 -9.41
N LYS A 476 21.41 -7.82 -9.52
CA LYS A 476 20.52 -7.49 -10.64
C LYS A 476 19.08 -7.34 -10.16
N PRO A 477 18.23 -6.59 -10.89
CA PRO A 477 16.81 -6.54 -10.57
C PRO A 477 16.18 -7.92 -10.68
N SER A 478 15.28 -8.26 -9.77
CA SER A 478 14.62 -9.58 -9.75
C SER A 478 13.11 -9.44 -9.88
N LYS A 479 12.56 -9.57 -11.09
CA LYS A 479 11.10 -9.59 -11.34
C LYS A 479 10.38 -10.62 -10.46
N ARG A 480 11.01 -11.77 -10.18
CA ARG A 480 10.43 -12.84 -9.34
C ARG A 480 10.29 -12.46 -7.85
N ARG A 481 11.23 -11.67 -7.31
CA ARG A 481 11.25 -11.28 -5.90
C ARG A 481 10.55 -9.94 -5.67
N SER A 482 10.37 -9.16 -6.72
CA SER A 482 9.73 -7.85 -6.68
C SER A 482 8.22 -7.97 -6.46
N THR A 483 7.64 -7.01 -5.76
CA THR A 483 6.22 -7.02 -5.39
C THR A 483 5.30 -6.60 -6.54
N GLY A 484 5.86 -6.06 -7.63
CA GLY A 484 5.14 -5.61 -8.81
C GLY A 484 6.10 -5.30 -9.94
N ARG A 485 5.66 -4.46 -10.90
CA ARG A 485 6.44 -4.10 -12.09
C ARG A 485 7.64 -3.25 -11.75
N ILE A 486 8.78 -3.51 -12.41
CA ILE A 486 10.07 -2.87 -12.16
C ILE A 486 10.73 -2.31 -13.43
N ASP A 487 10.04 -2.43 -14.57
CA ASP A 487 10.57 -2.16 -15.91
C ASP A 487 11.13 -0.75 -16.05
N GLY A 488 10.55 0.23 -15.35
CA GLY A 488 11.05 1.60 -15.29
C GLY A 488 12.45 1.73 -14.68
N ILE A 489 12.74 0.98 -13.62
CA ILE A 489 14.08 0.98 -13.00
C ILE A 489 15.07 0.20 -13.85
N VAL A 490 14.64 -0.88 -14.48
CA VAL A 490 15.47 -1.63 -15.44
C VAL A 490 15.89 -0.72 -16.59
N ALA A 491 14.94 0.01 -17.20
CA ALA A 491 15.22 0.97 -18.27
C ALA A 491 16.10 2.14 -17.79
N LEU A 492 15.85 2.68 -16.59
CA LEU A 492 16.69 3.75 -16.03
C LEU A 492 18.13 3.28 -15.77
N ALA A 493 18.29 2.05 -15.25
CA ALA A 493 19.63 1.47 -15.06
C ALA A 493 20.36 1.26 -16.39
N MET A 494 19.66 0.81 -17.44
CA MET A 494 20.24 0.71 -18.79
C MET A 494 20.67 2.09 -19.30
N ALA A 495 19.85 3.13 -19.13
CA ALA A 495 20.18 4.49 -19.56
C ALA A 495 21.43 5.02 -18.87
N ILE A 496 21.56 4.82 -17.56
CA ILE A 496 22.76 5.17 -16.78
C ILE A 496 23.96 4.33 -17.24
N GLY A 497 23.75 3.02 -17.49
CA GLY A 497 24.83 2.11 -17.88
C GLY A 497 25.45 2.40 -19.28
N VAL A 498 24.71 3.09 -20.17
CA VAL A 498 25.24 3.52 -21.48
C VAL A 498 25.72 4.97 -21.47
N ALA A 499 25.48 5.71 -20.40
CA ALA A 499 25.91 7.09 -20.26
C ALA A 499 27.37 7.18 -19.74
N PRO A 500 28.22 8.11 -20.23
CA PRO A 500 29.55 8.35 -19.69
C PRO A 500 29.42 9.05 -18.34
N LEU A 501 29.62 8.33 -17.25
CA LEU A 501 29.54 8.88 -15.88
C LEU A 501 30.81 9.68 -15.50
N LYS A 502 31.97 9.32 -16.08
CA LYS A 502 33.20 10.07 -15.92
C LYS A 502 33.36 11.04 -17.09
N VAL A 503 33.47 12.34 -16.81
CA VAL A 503 34.02 13.28 -17.77
C VAL A 503 35.43 12.75 -18.14
N PRO A 504 35.78 12.57 -19.44
CA PRO A 504 37.14 12.23 -19.81
C PRO A 504 38.06 13.21 -19.09
N ALA A 505 39.06 12.72 -18.38
CA ALA A 505 40.07 13.58 -17.78
C ALA A 505 40.60 14.47 -18.93
N PHE A 506 40.50 15.77 -18.75
CA PHE A 506 41.01 16.74 -19.70
C PHE A 506 42.48 16.39 -19.92
N ASP A 507 42.81 15.95 -21.10
CA ASP A 507 44.19 15.62 -21.44
C ASP A 507 44.99 16.92 -21.54
N VAL A 508 45.59 17.29 -20.41
CA VAL A 508 46.38 18.49 -20.28
C VAL A 508 47.64 18.41 -21.17
N GLU A 509 48.08 17.20 -21.50
CA GLU A 509 49.23 16.99 -22.40
C GLU A 509 48.93 17.34 -23.86
N ALA A 510 47.68 17.21 -24.30
CA ALA A 510 47.24 17.59 -25.65
C ALA A 510 47.15 19.11 -25.86
N LEU A 511 47.27 19.93 -24.79
CA LEU A 511 47.24 21.39 -24.84
C LEU A 511 48.63 22.04 -24.69
N ILE A 512 49.67 21.28 -24.43
CA ILE A 512 51.03 21.75 -24.18
C ILE A 512 52.01 21.29 -25.30
N GLY A 513 51.46 20.58 -26.34
CA GLY A 513 52.25 20.15 -27.50
C GLY A 513 52.34 21.18 -28.61
#